data_3f7de830c0f8dbe3eee7426f600b51eb
#
_entry.id   3f7de830c0f8dbe3eee7426f600b51eb
#
_cell.length_a   1.000
_cell.length_b   1.000
_cell.length_c   1.000
_cell.angle_alpha   90.00
_cell.angle_beta   90.00
_cell.angle_gamma   90.00
#
_symmetry.space_group_name_H-M   'P 1'
#
loop_
_entity.id
_entity.type
_entity.pdbx_description
1 polymer ?
#
loop_
_entity_poly.entity_id
_entity_poly.type
_entity_poly.pdbx_seq_one_letter_code
_entity_poly.pdbx_strand_id
1 'polypeptide(L)'
;MTTSSNEREIRALVETFVAGWNSADNNALASIFTEDADFTAITGLHARGRNVIARGHDEILSTIYRGTSLASELVSIHYLRPDVALLDVKFFLQKNGQSFFPGVTHTSAGIVATQDAGKWAIAVFRNMVPFSRPVAGPVEREIAGARA
;
A
#
# COMPACT_ATOMS: atom_id res chain seq x y z
N MET A 1 21.89 0.05 -11.88
CA MET A 1 20.51 0.32 -12.31
C MET A 1 20.23 1.82 -12.25
N THR A 2 19.60 2.40 -13.27
CA THR A 2 19.26 3.82 -13.29
C THR A 2 18.08 4.12 -12.37
N THR A 3 17.93 5.38 -11.91
CA THR A 3 16.78 5.84 -11.12
C THR A 3 15.46 5.50 -11.82
N SER A 4 15.36 5.71 -13.15
CA SER A 4 14.18 5.37 -13.93
C SER A 4 13.84 3.87 -13.89
N SER A 5 14.87 3.00 -13.90
CA SER A 5 14.66 1.56 -13.78
C SER A 5 14.18 1.16 -12.39
N ASN A 6 14.77 1.72 -11.33
CA ASN A 6 14.32 1.50 -9.96
C ASN A 6 12.89 1.97 -9.76
N GLU A 7 12.55 3.15 -10.29
CA GLU A 7 11.20 3.69 -10.19
C GLU A 7 10.17 2.78 -10.86
N ARG A 8 10.48 2.25 -12.05
CA ARG A 8 9.59 1.30 -12.73
C ARG A 8 9.36 0.04 -11.93
N GLU A 9 10.42 -0.52 -11.33
CA GLU A 9 10.30 -1.71 -10.50
C GLU A 9 9.46 -1.45 -9.24
N ILE A 10 9.68 -0.31 -8.60
CA ILE A 10 8.91 0.08 -7.41
C ILE A 10 7.43 0.27 -7.77
N ARG A 11 7.13 0.94 -8.89
CA ARG A 11 5.75 1.08 -9.37
C ARG A 11 5.11 -0.28 -9.64
N ALA A 12 5.88 -1.21 -10.22
CA ALA A 12 5.40 -2.56 -10.50
C ALA A 12 5.02 -3.33 -9.24
N LEU A 13 5.68 -3.08 -8.10
CA LEU A 13 5.29 -3.68 -6.81
C LEU A 13 3.86 -3.28 -6.44
N VAL A 14 3.55 -2.00 -6.52
CA VAL A 14 2.21 -1.49 -6.19
C VAL A 14 1.17 -2.04 -7.18
N GLU A 15 1.49 -2.06 -8.47
CA GLU A 15 0.59 -2.59 -9.50
C GLU A 15 0.32 -4.08 -9.30
N THR A 16 1.32 -4.86 -8.90
CA THR A 16 1.17 -6.28 -8.60
C THR A 16 0.27 -6.51 -7.39
N PHE A 17 0.41 -5.68 -6.35
CA PHE A 17 -0.48 -5.71 -5.19
C PHE A 17 -1.94 -5.51 -5.61
N VAL A 18 -2.20 -4.49 -6.40
CA VAL A 18 -3.55 -4.16 -6.92
C VAL A 18 -4.09 -5.30 -7.80
N ALA A 19 -3.28 -5.81 -8.72
CA ALA A 19 -3.70 -6.91 -9.59
C ALA A 19 -4.02 -8.18 -8.80
N GLY A 20 -3.21 -8.51 -7.79
CA GLY A 20 -3.44 -9.65 -6.92
C GLY A 20 -4.73 -9.49 -6.10
N TRP A 21 -5.01 -8.31 -5.60
CA TRP A 21 -6.28 -8.00 -4.93
C TRP A 21 -7.47 -8.23 -5.87
N ASN A 22 -7.43 -7.62 -7.05
CA ASN A 22 -8.54 -7.64 -7.99
C ASN A 22 -8.82 -9.03 -8.58
N SER A 23 -7.81 -9.89 -8.64
CA SER A 23 -7.97 -11.28 -9.09
C SER A 23 -8.16 -12.27 -7.93
N ALA A 24 -8.18 -11.78 -6.69
CA ALA A 24 -8.20 -12.60 -5.48
C ALA A 24 -7.07 -13.64 -5.46
N ASP A 25 -5.92 -13.26 -5.97
CA ASP A 25 -4.72 -14.09 -6.00
C ASP A 25 -3.78 -13.66 -4.88
N ASN A 26 -3.97 -14.25 -3.70
CA ASN A 26 -3.22 -13.91 -2.51
C ASN A 26 -1.72 -14.24 -2.63
N ASN A 27 -1.35 -15.24 -3.42
CA ASN A 27 0.05 -15.58 -3.64
C ASN A 27 0.74 -14.53 -4.51
N ALA A 28 0.09 -14.09 -5.59
CA ALA A 28 0.60 -13.01 -6.43
C ALA A 28 0.73 -11.71 -5.62
N LEU A 29 -0.29 -11.37 -4.85
CA LEU A 29 -0.28 -10.20 -3.98
C LEU A 29 0.88 -10.25 -2.98
N ALA A 30 1.08 -11.38 -2.34
CA ALA A 30 2.12 -11.55 -1.32
C ALA A 30 3.54 -11.66 -1.91
N SER A 31 3.67 -11.97 -3.18
CA SER A 31 4.98 -12.17 -3.84
C SER A 31 5.88 -10.94 -3.82
N ILE A 32 5.29 -9.74 -3.68
CA ILE A 32 6.03 -8.48 -3.66
C ILE A 32 6.68 -8.17 -2.31
N PHE A 33 6.33 -8.92 -1.26
CA PHE A 33 6.84 -8.69 0.08
C PHE A 33 8.14 -9.44 0.33
N THR A 34 8.98 -8.88 1.20
CA THR A 34 10.13 -9.63 1.74
C THR A 34 9.62 -10.79 2.58
N GLU A 35 10.47 -11.79 2.78
CA GLU A 35 10.10 -12.98 3.55
C GLU A 35 9.64 -12.66 4.98
N ASP A 36 10.26 -11.65 5.60
CA ASP A 36 9.97 -11.19 6.97
C ASP A 36 9.21 -9.87 7.01
N ALA A 37 8.50 -9.52 5.95
CA ALA A 37 7.80 -8.23 5.84
C ALA A 37 6.83 -7.98 7.00
N ASP A 38 6.68 -6.72 7.33
CA ASP A 38 5.87 -6.23 8.43
C ASP A 38 4.68 -5.45 7.88
N PHE A 39 3.48 -5.95 8.10
CA PHE A 39 2.23 -5.40 7.55
C PHE A 39 1.28 -5.02 8.66
N THR A 40 0.77 -3.79 8.63
CA THR A 40 -0.31 -3.36 9.52
C THR A 40 -1.50 -2.90 8.67
N ALA A 41 -2.64 -3.54 8.89
CA ALA A 41 -3.90 -3.20 8.22
C ALA A 41 -4.53 -1.94 8.83
N ILE A 42 -5.54 -1.40 8.15
CA ILE A 42 -6.28 -0.22 8.62
C ILE A 42 -6.96 -0.42 9.98
N THR A 43 -7.20 -1.67 10.37
CA THR A 43 -7.76 -2.02 11.68
C THR A 43 -6.72 -2.03 12.80
N GLY A 44 -5.44 -1.87 12.46
CA GLY A 44 -4.34 -2.03 13.39
C GLY A 44 -3.86 -3.48 13.55
N LEU A 45 -4.53 -4.43 12.89
CA LEU A 45 -4.07 -5.82 12.88
C LEU A 45 -2.71 -5.94 12.21
N HIS A 46 -1.82 -6.68 12.85
CA HIS A 46 -0.44 -6.82 12.47
C HIS A 46 -0.17 -8.21 11.93
N ALA A 47 0.45 -8.28 10.76
CA ALA A 47 0.90 -9.53 10.16
C ALA A 47 2.40 -9.46 9.89
N ARG A 48 3.13 -10.47 10.31
CA ARG A 48 4.57 -10.55 10.07
C ARG A 48 4.89 -11.78 9.22
N GLY A 49 5.60 -11.53 8.14
CA GLY A 49 6.02 -12.56 7.19
C GLY A 49 5.09 -12.69 5.98
N ARG A 50 5.71 -12.96 4.84
CA ARG A 50 5.02 -13.10 3.56
C ARG A 50 3.87 -14.12 3.62
N ASN A 51 4.11 -15.26 4.26
CA ASN A 51 3.12 -16.33 4.34
C ASN A 51 1.90 -15.93 5.17
N VAL A 52 2.11 -15.20 6.27
CA VAL A 52 1.01 -14.70 7.11
C VAL A 52 0.21 -13.64 6.34
N ILE A 53 0.90 -12.76 5.61
CA ILE A 53 0.25 -11.74 4.76
C ILE A 53 -0.62 -12.43 3.69
N ALA A 54 -0.10 -13.47 3.04
CA ALA A 54 -0.83 -14.22 2.02
C ALA A 54 -2.11 -14.85 2.59
N ARG A 55 -2.00 -15.55 3.73
CA ARG A 55 -3.16 -16.19 4.37
C ARG A 55 -4.19 -15.17 4.85
N GLY A 56 -3.72 -14.05 5.41
CA GLY A 56 -4.62 -12.99 5.84
C GLY A 56 -5.41 -12.39 4.69
N HIS A 57 -4.78 -12.15 3.55
CA HIS A 57 -5.46 -11.63 2.36
C HIS A 57 -6.39 -12.67 1.73
N ASP A 58 -6.02 -13.95 1.75
CA ASP A 58 -6.90 -15.03 1.30
C ASP A 58 -8.22 -15.02 2.11
N GLU A 59 -8.12 -14.90 3.42
CA GLU A 59 -9.28 -14.83 4.30
C GLU A 59 -10.17 -13.62 4.02
N ILE A 60 -9.60 -12.41 3.98
CA ILE A 60 -10.41 -11.20 3.81
C ILE A 60 -11.00 -11.06 2.39
N LEU A 61 -10.27 -11.51 1.37
CA LEU A 61 -10.77 -11.46 -0.02
C LEU A 61 -11.86 -12.50 -0.30
N SER A 62 -11.92 -13.57 0.49
CA SER A 62 -12.98 -14.56 0.40
C SER A 62 -14.18 -14.27 1.29
N THR A 63 -14.08 -13.29 2.18
CA THR A 63 -15.12 -12.94 3.16
C THR A 63 -15.52 -11.47 3.07
N ILE A 64 -14.97 -10.61 3.95
CA ILE A 64 -15.42 -9.22 4.12
C ILE A 64 -15.17 -8.34 2.89
N TYR A 65 -14.09 -8.61 2.14
CA TYR A 65 -13.74 -7.83 0.94
C TYR A 65 -14.06 -8.56 -0.36
N ARG A 66 -14.88 -9.59 -0.30
CA ARG A 66 -15.30 -10.32 -1.51
C ARG A 66 -16.01 -9.36 -2.47
N GLY A 67 -15.60 -9.41 -3.74
CA GLY A 67 -16.21 -8.62 -4.80
C GLY A 67 -15.80 -7.14 -4.80
N THR A 68 -14.84 -6.75 -3.97
CA THR A 68 -14.28 -5.40 -4.02
C THR A 68 -13.26 -5.28 -5.15
N SER A 69 -13.08 -4.04 -5.62
CA SER A 69 -12.01 -3.69 -6.54
C SER A 69 -11.12 -2.64 -5.91
N LEU A 70 -9.82 -2.72 -6.21
CA LEU A 70 -8.80 -1.83 -5.69
C LEU A 70 -8.18 -1.05 -6.83
N ALA A 71 -7.97 0.25 -6.63
CA ALA A 71 -7.14 1.09 -7.48
C ALA A 71 -6.10 1.78 -6.61
N SER A 72 -5.02 2.23 -7.20
CA SER A 72 -3.94 2.89 -6.47
C SER A 72 -3.43 4.12 -7.19
N GLU A 73 -2.87 5.04 -6.41
CA GLU A 73 -2.11 6.18 -6.89
C GLU A 73 -0.81 6.24 -6.09
N LEU A 74 0.31 6.04 -6.76
CA LEU A 74 1.63 6.23 -6.16
C LEU A 74 1.90 7.73 -6.11
N VAL A 75 1.79 8.32 -4.92
CA VAL A 75 1.89 9.76 -4.71
C VAL A 75 3.35 10.22 -4.76
N SER A 76 4.24 9.49 -4.09
CA SER A 76 5.65 9.85 -4.04
C SER A 76 6.54 8.65 -3.75
N ILE A 77 7.79 8.76 -4.19
CA ILE A 77 8.89 7.85 -3.85
C ILE A 77 9.99 8.71 -3.26
N HIS A 78 10.37 8.43 -2.03
CA HIS A 78 11.48 9.09 -1.36
C HIS A 78 12.57 8.08 -1.05
N TYR A 79 13.74 8.22 -1.69
CA TYR A 79 14.87 7.33 -1.45
C TYR A 79 15.58 7.77 -0.18
N LEU A 80 15.49 6.95 0.86
CA LEU A 80 16.22 7.15 2.12
C LEU A 80 17.69 6.75 1.94
N ARG A 81 17.90 5.76 1.09
CA ARG A 81 19.20 5.25 0.64
C ARG A 81 19.03 4.77 -0.80
N PRO A 82 20.11 4.51 -1.56
CA PRO A 82 19.95 3.99 -2.91
C PRO A 82 19.16 2.68 -3.01
N ASP A 83 19.15 1.89 -1.93
CA ASP A 83 18.50 0.59 -1.83
C ASP A 83 17.31 0.57 -0.85
N VAL A 84 16.87 1.74 -0.38
CA VAL A 84 15.72 1.87 0.54
C VAL A 84 14.86 3.06 0.12
N ALA A 85 13.60 2.81 -0.17
CA ALA A 85 12.65 3.84 -0.58
C ALA A 85 11.41 3.84 0.31
N LEU A 86 10.94 5.04 0.62
CA LEU A 86 9.64 5.27 1.27
C LEU A 86 8.65 5.66 0.19
N LEU A 87 7.52 4.95 0.13
CA LEU A 87 6.45 5.21 -0.82
C LEU A 87 5.23 5.74 -0.08
N ASP A 88 4.59 6.76 -0.64
CA ASP A 88 3.25 7.16 -0.23
C ASP A 88 2.28 6.74 -1.32
N VAL A 89 1.30 5.91 -0.95
CA VAL A 89 0.34 5.36 -1.90
C VAL A 89 -1.08 5.59 -1.39
N LYS A 90 -1.95 6.08 -2.26
CA LYS A 90 -3.40 6.08 -2.00
C LYS A 90 -4.02 4.84 -2.59
N PHE A 91 -4.88 4.19 -1.84
CA PHE A 91 -5.68 3.06 -2.32
C PHE A 91 -7.16 3.42 -2.28
N PHE A 92 -7.84 3.08 -3.36
CA PHE A 92 -9.27 3.31 -3.52
C PHE A 92 -9.97 1.96 -3.57
N LEU A 93 -10.66 1.61 -2.49
CA LEU A 93 -11.40 0.35 -2.39
C LEU A 93 -12.86 0.61 -2.70
N GLN A 94 -13.39 -0.09 -3.70
CA GLN A 94 -14.74 0.11 -4.19
C GLN A 94 -15.50 -1.20 -4.29
N LYS A 95 -16.80 -1.09 -4.18
CA LYS A 95 -17.75 -2.19 -4.46
C LYS A 95 -18.99 -1.61 -5.12
N ASN A 96 -19.40 -2.20 -6.24
CA ASN A 96 -20.57 -1.73 -7.02
C ASN A 96 -20.47 -0.24 -7.39
N GLY A 97 -19.27 0.24 -7.73
CA GLY A 97 -19.03 1.62 -8.15
C GLY A 97 -19.00 2.66 -7.03
N GLN A 98 -19.04 2.22 -5.77
CA GLN A 98 -19.01 3.12 -4.61
C GLN A 98 -17.84 2.78 -3.70
N SER A 99 -17.35 3.78 -2.93
CA SER A 99 -16.38 3.54 -1.88
C SER A 99 -16.87 2.46 -0.93
N PHE A 100 -16.03 1.48 -0.65
CA PHE A 100 -16.39 0.38 0.25
C PHE A 100 -16.63 0.87 1.67
N PHE A 101 -15.81 1.84 2.14
CA PHE A 101 -16.00 2.43 3.46
C PHE A 101 -16.77 3.74 3.33
N PRO A 102 -18.00 3.83 3.91
CA PRO A 102 -18.79 5.06 3.83
C PRO A 102 -18.04 6.27 4.39
N GLY A 103 -18.00 7.37 3.63
CA GLY A 103 -17.34 8.60 4.02
C GLY A 103 -15.82 8.59 3.87
N VAL A 104 -15.24 7.50 3.36
CA VAL A 104 -13.79 7.37 3.13
C VAL A 104 -13.55 7.20 1.64
N THR A 105 -12.90 8.19 1.01
CA THR A 105 -12.61 8.13 -0.42
C THR A 105 -11.39 7.26 -0.73
N HIS A 106 -10.41 7.25 0.17
CA HIS A 106 -9.18 6.48 -0.01
C HIS A 106 -8.55 6.14 1.34
N THR A 107 -7.68 5.13 1.34
CA THR A 107 -6.74 4.90 2.43
C THR A 107 -5.36 5.38 1.99
N SER A 108 -4.51 5.67 2.96
CA SER A 108 -3.13 6.09 2.73
C SER A 108 -2.18 5.05 3.29
N ALA A 109 -1.26 4.59 2.47
CA ALA A 109 -0.26 3.62 2.90
C ALA A 109 1.13 4.22 2.87
N GLY A 110 1.86 4.07 3.97
CA GLY A 110 3.30 4.28 4.04
C GLY A 110 3.99 2.94 3.84
N ILE A 111 4.82 2.84 2.81
CA ILE A 111 5.43 1.59 2.39
C ILE A 111 6.94 1.78 2.31
N VAL A 112 7.70 0.86 2.93
CA VAL A 112 9.14 0.82 2.77
C VAL A 112 9.49 -0.31 1.82
N ALA A 113 10.10 0.03 0.69
CA ALA A 113 10.65 -0.93 -0.26
C ALA A 113 12.18 -1.00 -0.11
N THR A 114 12.72 -2.19 -0.20
CA THR A 114 14.15 -2.43 -0.14
C THR A 114 14.63 -3.20 -1.36
N GLN A 115 15.86 -2.90 -1.79
CA GLN A 115 16.51 -3.64 -2.87
C GLN A 115 17.55 -4.57 -2.30
N ASP A 116 17.45 -5.85 -2.60
CA ASP A 116 18.43 -6.86 -2.23
C ASP A 116 18.75 -7.69 -3.46
N ALA A 117 20.03 -7.90 -3.71
CA ALA A 117 20.52 -8.59 -4.91
C ALA A 117 19.90 -8.03 -6.21
N GLY A 118 19.75 -6.71 -6.28
CA GLY A 118 19.17 -6.02 -7.43
C GLY A 118 17.64 -6.08 -7.56
N LYS A 119 16.96 -6.72 -6.62
CA LYS A 119 15.50 -6.89 -6.66
C LYS A 119 14.82 -6.08 -5.57
N TRP A 120 13.84 -5.28 -5.95
CA TRP A 120 13.00 -4.52 -5.02
C TRP A 120 11.88 -5.39 -4.45
N ALA A 121 11.59 -5.22 -3.16
CA ALA A 121 10.47 -5.86 -2.48
C ALA A 121 9.99 -4.96 -1.35
N ILE A 122 8.75 -5.17 -0.90
CA ILE A 122 8.16 -4.41 0.19
C ILE A 122 8.53 -5.06 1.52
N ALA A 123 9.21 -4.29 2.38
CA ALA A 123 9.61 -4.73 3.72
C ALA A 123 8.61 -4.29 4.80
N VAL A 124 7.97 -3.13 4.62
CA VAL A 124 7.02 -2.56 5.58
C VAL A 124 5.83 -1.98 4.84
N PHE A 125 4.64 -2.28 5.34
CA PHE A 125 3.39 -1.73 4.81
C PHE A 125 2.54 -1.26 5.99
N ARG A 126 2.21 0.03 6.03
CA ARG A 126 1.35 0.63 7.04
C ARG A 126 0.19 1.32 6.37
N ASN A 127 -1.00 0.80 6.57
CA ASN A 127 -2.21 1.38 6.00
C ASN A 127 -2.96 2.21 7.05
N MET A 128 -3.53 3.32 6.62
CA MET A 128 -4.30 4.18 7.50
C MET A 128 -5.50 4.78 6.77
N VAL A 129 -6.54 5.10 7.53
CA VAL A 129 -7.70 5.84 7.04
C VAL A 129 -7.47 7.31 7.36
N PRO A 130 -7.43 8.22 6.37
CA PRO A 130 -7.34 9.65 6.64
C PRO A 130 -8.54 10.12 7.43
N PHE A 131 -8.29 10.75 8.56
CA PHE A 131 -9.34 11.28 9.42
C PHE A 131 -9.69 12.69 8.98
N SER A 132 -10.97 12.92 8.67
CA SER A 132 -11.47 14.24 8.29
C SER A 132 -11.76 15.09 9.52
N ARG A 133 -11.17 16.28 9.59
CA ARG A 133 -11.41 17.25 10.64
C ARG A 133 -12.03 18.51 10.07
N PRO A 134 -12.95 19.17 10.83
CA PRO A 134 -13.61 20.39 10.33
C PRO A 134 -12.66 21.58 10.18
N VAL A 135 -11.58 21.63 10.97
CA VAL A 135 -10.62 22.73 10.93
C VAL A 135 -9.21 22.19 11.06
N ALA A 136 -8.38 22.50 10.06
CA ALA A 136 -6.94 22.20 10.12
C ALA A 136 -6.20 23.33 10.86
N GLY A 137 -5.31 22.98 11.77
CA GLY A 137 -4.40 23.93 12.40
C GLY A 137 -3.34 24.47 11.43
N PRO A 138 -2.57 25.51 11.82
CA PRO A 138 -1.54 26.08 10.95
C PRO A 138 -0.51 25.07 10.46
N VAL A 139 -0.04 24.19 11.35
CA VAL A 139 0.97 23.17 11.01
C VAL A 139 0.41 22.15 10.02
N GLU A 140 -0.83 21.70 10.20
CA GLU A 140 -1.46 20.77 9.28
C GLU A 140 -1.63 21.37 7.88
N ARG A 141 -1.98 22.67 7.80
CA ARG A 141 -2.07 23.37 6.51
C ARG A 141 -0.72 23.48 5.82
N GLU A 142 0.34 23.73 6.59
CA GLU A 142 1.70 23.79 6.06
C GLU A 142 2.12 22.42 5.49
N ILE A 143 1.89 21.34 6.22
CA ILE A 143 2.19 19.97 5.77
C ILE A 143 1.41 19.65 4.49
N ALA A 144 0.11 19.95 4.45
CA ALA A 144 -0.72 19.72 3.26
C ALA A 144 -0.23 20.52 2.05
N GLY A 145 0.18 21.78 2.25
CA GLY A 145 0.76 22.61 1.21
C GLY A 145 2.07 22.07 0.66
N ALA A 146 2.92 21.51 1.51
CA ALA A 146 4.20 20.92 1.11
C ALA A 146 4.02 19.63 0.30
N ARG A 147 2.87 18.95 0.41
CA ARG A 147 2.56 17.70 -0.30
C ARG A 147 1.67 17.89 -1.54
N ALA A 148 1.22 19.09 -1.75
CA ALA A 148 0.34 19.40 -2.87
C ALA A 148 1.08 19.39 -4.22
#